data_ed08072c00a579e98c4283f446bfdc93
#
_entry.id   ed08072c00a579e98c4283f446bfdc93
#
_cell.length_a   1.000
_cell.length_b   1.000
_cell.length_c   1.000
_cell.angle_alpha   90.00
_cell.angle_beta   90.00
_cell.angle_gamma   90.00
#
_symmetry.space_group_name_H-M   'P 1'
#
loop_
_entity.id
_entity.type
_entity.pdbx_description
1 polymer ?
#
loop_
_entity_poly.entity_id
_entity_poly.type
_entity_poly.pdbx_seq_one_letter_code
_entity_poly.pdbx_strand_id
1 'polypeptide(L)'
;GRLESEGKLLEAQRLHQRTMFDLEMIREIGYCHGIENYARHLTGRTPGAPPPTLLDYLPDDALVIVDESHQTVPQIRGMYHGDRSRKDVLVAYGFRLPSALDNRPLNFAEWEERVSQVVFVSATPGPYELSKAGGVVVEQVIRPTGLMDPPIDVRPVRNLDALRGQEL
;
A
#
# COMPACT_ATOMS: atom_id res chain seq x y z
N GLY A 1 -3.11 21.67 23.50
CA GLY A 1 -3.32 21.31 22.08
C GLY A 1 -4.71 20.75 21.84
N ARG A 2 -5.03 20.32 20.58
CA ARG A 2 -6.37 19.84 20.20
C ARG A 2 -6.93 18.73 21.10
N LEU A 3 -6.13 17.71 21.42
CA LEU A 3 -6.58 16.60 22.28
C LEU A 3 -6.95 17.07 23.69
N GLU A 4 -6.22 18.03 24.26
CA GLU A 4 -6.54 18.62 25.57
C GLU A 4 -7.85 19.41 25.52
N SER A 5 -8.07 20.20 24.46
CA SER A 5 -9.33 20.95 24.29
C SER A 5 -10.55 20.03 24.06
N GLU A 6 -10.32 18.81 23.56
CA GLU A 6 -11.33 17.76 23.44
C GLU A 6 -11.49 16.90 24.71
N GLY A 7 -10.77 17.23 25.81
CA GLY A 7 -10.81 16.47 27.07
C GLY A 7 -10.08 15.12 27.03
N LYS A 8 -9.33 14.82 25.97
CA LYS A 8 -8.57 13.58 25.79
C LYS A 8 -7.17 13.70 26.41
N LEU A 9 -7.12 13.82 27.74
CA LEU A 9 -5.87 14.10 28.46
C LEU A 9 -4.87 12.94 28.38
N LEU A 10 -5.33 11.69 28.40
CA LEU A 10 -4.48 10.51 28.32
C LEU A 10 -3.83 10.40 26.94
N GLU A 11 -4.59 10.64 25.88
CA GLU A 11 -4.12 10.67 24.51
C GLU A 11 -3.11 11.81 24.29
N ALA A 12 -3.38 12.97 24.85
CA ALA A 12 -2.48 14.12 24.79
C ALA A 12 -1.15 13.81 25.49
N GLN A 13 -1.17 13.23 26.68
CA GLN A 13 0.02 12.83 27.40
C GLN A 13 0.84 11.78 26.65
N ARG A 14 0.18 10.73 26.13
CA ARG A 14 0.81 9.67 25.32
C ARG A 14 1.51 10.24 24.09
N LEU A 15 0.82 11.09 23.35
CA LEU A 15 1.36 11.73 22.16
C LEU A 15 2.57 12.61 22.50
N HIS A 16 2.48 13.38 23.57
CA HIS A 16 3.58 14.24 24.02
C HIS A 16 4.82 13.42 24.38
N GLN A 17 4.66 12.41 25.24
CA GLN A 17 5.78 11.53 25.66
C GLN A 17 6.44 10.86 24.45
N ARG A 18 5.65 10.28 23.53
CA ARG A 18 6.16 9.65 22.35
C ARG A 18 6.92 10.63 21.45
N THR A 19 6.35 11.80 21.21
CA THR A 19 6.97 12.80 20.33
C THR A 19 8.28 13.33 20.93
N MET A 20 8.33 13.58 22.24
CA MET A 20 9.55 14.04 22.92
C MET A 20 10.65 12.98 22.85
N PHE A 21 10.32 11.71 23.08
CA PHE A 21 11.26 10.59 22.94
C PHE A 21 11.80 10.49 21.51
N ASP A 22 10.92 10.54 20.51
CA ASP A 22 11.32 10.46 19.10
C ASP A 22 12.23 11.64 18.70
N LEU A 23 11.96 12.86 19.20
CA LEU A 23 12.80 14.04 19.00
C LEU A 23 14.19 13.89 19.62
N GLU A 24 14.27 13.33 20.83
CA GLU A 24 15.53 13.03 21.49
C GLU A 24 16.34 12.04 20.66
N MET A 25 15.73 10.93 20.23
CA MET A 25 16.37 9.94 19.38
C MET A 25 16.89 10.55 18.06
N ILE A 26 16.09 11.42 17.41
CA ILE A 26 16.51 12.10 16.18
C ILE A 26 17.72 13.03 16.45
N ARG A 27 17.78 13.71 17.58
CA ARG A 27 18.88 14.61 17.92
C ARG A 27 20.17 13.87 18.23
N GLU A 28 20.07 12.76 18.99
CA GLU A 28 21.24 12.01 19.47
C GLU A 28 21.84 11.07 18.42
N ILE A 29 20.98 10.38 17.65
CA ILE A 29 21.41 9.35 16.69
C ILE A 29 20.96 9.59 15.25
N GLY A 30 20.23 10.68 14.98
CA GLY A 30 19.72 11.00 13.63
C GLY A 30 18.55 10.16 13.17
N TYR A 31 17.98 9.31 14.01
CA TYR A 31 16.92 8.37 13.66
C TYR A 31 15.96 8.08 14.81
N CYS A 32 14.70 7.76 14.49
CA CYS A 32 13.75 7.15 15.44
C CYS A 32 12.88 6.10 14.73
N HIS A 33 12.33 5.16 15.49
CA HIS A 33 11.36 4.21 14.95
C HIS A 33 10.08 4.92 14.52
N GLY A 34 9.74 4.79 13.22
CA GLY A 34 8.59 5.46 12.64
C GLY A 34 8.89 6.89 12.18
N ILE A 35 10.16 7.20 11.87
CA ILE A 35 10.60 8.51 11.36
C ILE A 35 9.78 8.96 10.13
N GLU A 36 9.27 8.01 9.35
CA GLU A 36 8.41 8.26 8.20
C GLU A 36 7.11 9.01 8.58
N ASN A 37 6.65 8.91 9.82
CA ASN A 37 5.47 9.65 10.31
C ASN A 37 5.75 11.14 10.47
N TYR A 38 7.01 11.54 10.50
CA TYR A 38 7.49 12.93 10.53
C TYR A 38 7.91 13.43 9.15
N ALA A 39 7.87 12.60 8.11
CA ALA A 39 8.39 12.88 6.77
C ALA A 39 7.88 14.21 6.20
N ARG A 40 6.59 14.57 6.41
CA ARG A 40 6.04 15.85 5.96
C ARG A 40 6.80 17.04 6.56
N HIS A 41 7.13 17.00 7.85
CA HIS A 41 7.86 18.08 8.53
C HIS A 41 9.31 18.15 8.06
N LEU A 42 9.96 16.98 7.87
CA LEU A 42 11.34 16.90 7.40
C LEU A 42 11.50 17.39 5.95
N THR A 43 10.49 17.15 5.12
CA THR A 43 10.51 17.55 3.68
C THR A 43 9.85 18.89 3.40
N GLY A 44 9.25 19.56 4.40
CA GLY A 44 8.57 20.85 4.23
C GLY A 44 7.29 20.80 3.39
N ARG A 45 6.72 19.61 3.15
CA ARG A 45 5.49 19.47 2.35
C ARG A 45 4.27 20.06 3.06
N THR A 46 3.32 20.53 2.26
CA THR A 46 2.02 21.01 2.76
C THR A 46 1.18 19.83 3.29
N PRO A 47 0.29 20.05 4.29
CA PRO A 47 -0.64 19.03 4.76
C PRO A 47 -1.47 18.46 3.61
N GLY A 48 -1.60 17.13 3.56
CA GLY A 48 -2.36 16.41 2.53
C GLY A 48 -1.60 16.13 1.23
N ALA A 49 -0.45 16.78 0.98
CA ALA A 49 0.36 16.52 -0.21
C ALA A 49 0.84 15.04 -0.23
N PRO A 50 0.80 14.38 -1.40
CA PRO A 50 1.30 13.01 -1.52
C PRO A 50 2.80 12.95 -1.22
N PRO A 51 3.29 11.84 -0.64
CA PRO A 51 4.73 11.64 -0.48
C PRO A 51 5.40 11.37 -1.84
N PRO A 52 6.71 11.64 -1.97
CA PRO A 52 7.47 11.16 -3.10
C PRO A 52 7.50 9.63 -3.09
N THR A 53 7.43 9.05 -4.27
CA THR A 53 7.44 7.60 -4.51
C THR A 53 8.52 7.23 -5.49
N LEU A 54 8.75 5.94 -5.72
CA LEU A 54 9.67 5.48 -6.75
C LEU A 54 9.27 5.93 -8.16
N LEU A 55 7.98 6.17 -8.41
CA LEU A 55 7.48 6.66 -9.69
C LEU A 55 8.01 8.06 -10.01
N ASP A 56 8.26 8.89 -8.98
CA ASP A 56 8.77 10.26 -9.17
C ASP A 56 10.25 10.28 -9.63
N TYR A 57 10.95 9.14 -9.62
CA TYR A 57 12.32 8.99 -10.14
C TYR A 57 12.38 8.42 -11.56
N LEU A 58 11.23 8.00 -12.10
CA LEU A 58 11.17 7.51 -13.46
C LEU A 58 11.17 8.69 -14.46
N PRO A 59 11.75 8.51 -15.65
CA PRO A 59 11.61 9.50 -16.73
C PRO A 59 10.15 9.58 -17.19
N ASP A 60 9.78 10.73 -17.75
CA ASP A 60 8.39 11.02 -18.18
C ASP A 60 7.85 10.05 -19.23
N ASP A 61 8.75 9.44 -20.01
CA ASP A 61 8.47 8.44 -21.06
C ASP A 61 8.62 6.99 -20.59
N ALA A 62 8.75 6.76 -19.30
CA ALA A 62 8.89 5.42 -18.74
C ALA A 62 7.70 4.53 -19.07
N LEU A 63 7.98 3.30 -19.49
CA LEU A 63 6.99 2.24 -19.67
C LEU A 63 6.85 1.46 -18.36
N VAL A 64 5.66 1.47 -17.78
CA VAL A 64 5.32 0.69 -16.59
C VAL A 64 4.63 -0.60 -17.01
N ILE A 65 5.15 -1.73 -16.58
CA ILE A 65 4.54 -3.05 -16.82
C ILE A 65 3.90 -3.50 -15.50
N VAL A 66 2.58 -3.68 -15.52
CA VAL A 66 1.79 -4.13 -14.37
C VAL A 66 1.50 -5.61 -14.54
N ASP A 67 2.27 -6.43 -13.82
CA ASP A 67 2.07 -7.88 -13.83
C ASP A 67 0.91 -8.28 -12.91
N GLU A 68 0.24 -9.39 -13.27
CA GLU A 68 -0.99 -9.86 -12.60
C GLU A 68 -1.98 -8.71 -12.36
N SER A 69 -2.21 -7.92 -13.40
CA SER A 69 -2.92 -6.64 -13.29
C SER A 69 -4.33 -6.77 -12.70
N HIS A 70 -5.00 -7.90 -12.95
CA HIS A 70 -6.31 -8.22 -12.37
C HIS A 70 -6.30 -8.27 -10.81
N GLN A 71 -5.12 -8.49 -10.19
CA GLN A 71 -4.92 -8.42 -8.75
C GLN A 71 -4.24 -7.11 -8.34
N THR A 72 -3.21 -6.69 -9.07
CA THR A 72 -2.39 -5.52 -8.74
C THR A 72 -3.20 -4.23 -8.79
N VAL A 73 -4.04 -4.02 -9.79
CA VAL A 73 -4.86 -2.81 -9.91
C VAL A 73 -5.85 -2.65 -8.76
N PRO A 74 -6.65 -3.66 -8.37
CA PRO A 74 -7.48 -3.59 -7.16
C PRO A 74 -6.69 -3.34 -5.87
N GLN A 75 -5.49 -3.90 -5.73
CA GLN A 75 -4.62 -3.64 -4.57
C GLN A 75 -4.18 -2.19 -4.51
N ILE A 76 -3.68 -1.61 -5.60
CA ILE A 76 -3.31 -0.19 -5.68
C ILE A 76 -4.51 0.69 -5.29
N ARG A 77 -5.70 0.35 -5.77
CA ARG A 77 -6.94 1.06 -5.44
C ARG A 77 -7.28 1.02 -3.95
N GLY A 78 -7.05 -0.13 -3.30
CA GLY A 78 -7.38 -0.34 -1.88
C GLY A 78 -6.33 0.21 -0.90
N MET A 79 -5.07 0.36 -1.30
CA MET A 79 -3.94 0.69 -0.41
C MET A 79 -4.15 1.99 0.37
N TYR A 80 -4.58 3.04 -0.29
CA TYR A 80 -4.81 4.34 0.35
C TYR A 80 -5.87 4.26 1.46
N HIS A 81 -7.00 3.65 1.18
CA HIS A 81 -8.10 3.55 2.14
C HIS A 81 -7.75 2.66 3.33
N GLY A 82 -7.06 1.54 3.11
CA GLY A 82 -6.60 0.66 4.17
C GLY A 82 -5.60 1.34 5.12
N ASP A 83 -4.61 2.06 4.55
CA ASP A 83 -3.64 2.82 5.35
C ASP A 83 -4.31 3.96 6.11
N ARG A 84 -5.21 4.69 5.48
CA ARG A 84 -5.94 5.80 6.07
C ARG A 84 -6.78 5.36 7.27
N SER A 85 -7.59 4.32 7.12
CA SER A 85 -8.44 3.79 8.20
C SER A 85 -7.63 3.43 9.44
N ARG A 86 -6.51 2.74 9.26
CA ARG A 86 -5.61 2.37 10.35
C ARG A 86 -5.02 3.60 11.04
N LYS A 87 -4.53 4.57 10.28
CA LYS A 87 -3.86 5.77 10.80
C LYS A 87 -4.81 6.74 11.48
N ASP A 88 -6.03 6.88 11.00
CA ASP A 88 -7.06 7.70 11.64
C ASP A 88 -7.29 7.26 13.09
N VAL A 89 -7.35 5.94 13.34
CA VAL A 89 -7.45 5.39 14.70
C VAL A 89 -6.22 5.73 15.53
N LEU A 90 -5.00 5.53 14.98
CA LEU A 90 -3.76 5.84 15.70
C LEU A 90 -3.64 7.32 16.08
N VAL A 91 -4.07 8.22 15.21
CA VAL A 91 -4.07 9.67 15.46
C VAL A 91 -5.16 10.05 16.48
N ALA A 92 -6.36 9.48 16.36
CA ALA A 92 -7.48 9.76 17.26
C ALA A 92 -7.17 9.38 18.71
N TYR A 93 -6.41 8.30 18.92
CA TYR A 93 -6.01 7.81 20.25
C TYR A 93 -4.61 8.26 20.69
N GLY A 94 -4.01 9.26 20.06
CA GLY A 94 -2.74 9.86 20.46
C GLY A 94 -1.50 8.96 20.29
N PHE A 95 -1.55 7.94 19.44
CA PHE A 95 -0.39 7.11 19.12
C PHE A 95 0.49 7.71 18.01
N ARG A 96 -0.06 8.61 17.20
CA ARG A 96 0.65 9.28 16.11
C ARG A 96 0.22 10.74 15.99
N LEU A 97 1.13 11.58 15.50
CA LEU A 97 0.81 12.94 15.08
C LEU A 97 -0.12 12.93 13.85
N PRO A 98 -0.94 13.98 13.64
CA PRO A 98 -1.73 14.11 12.41
C PRO A 98 -0.91 14.02 11.13
N SER A 99 0.36 14.43 11.15
CA SER A 99 1.30 14.32 10.02
C SER A 99 1.57 12.89 9.56
N ALA A 100 1.30 11.89 10.39
CA ALA A 100 1.38 10.49 9.99
C ALA A 100 0.41 10.14 8.84
N LEU A 101 -0.70 10.88 8.73
CA LEU A 101 -1.67 10.73 7.65
C LEU A 101 -1.11 11.15 6.28
N ASP A 102 -0.06 11.95 6.27
CA ASP A 102 0.57 12.46 5.03
C ASP A 102 1.72 11.56 4.53
N ASN A 103 2.15 10.57 5.35
CA ASN A 103 2.98 9.47 4.89
C ASN A 103 2.06 8.30 4.51
N ARG A 104 1.65 8.23 3.29
CA ARG A 104 0.57 7.36 2.80
C ARG A 104 0.87 6.83 1.40
N PRO A 105 0.29 5.71 0.99
CA PRO A 105 0.27 5.34 -0.42
C PRO A 105 -0.39 6.45 -1.26
N LEU A 106 -0.05 6.49 -2.53
CA LEU A 106 -0.82 7.29 -3.49
C LEU A 106 -2.26 6.78 -3.51
N ASN A 107 -3.21 7.69 -3.67
CA ASN A 107 -4.54 7.25 -4.09
C ASN A 107 -4.52 6.85 -5.57
N PHE A 108 -5.57 6.20 -6.04
CA PHE A 108 -5.57 5.63 -7.37
C PHE A 108 -5.46 6.69 -8.49
N ALA A 109 -6.09 7.85 -8.31
CA ALA A 109 -5.99 8.94 -9.28
C ALA A 109 -4.56 9.52 -9.34
N GLU A 110 -3.92 9.72 -8.19
CA GLU A 110 -2.53 10.17 -8.12
C GLU A 110 -1.57 9.15 -8.77
N TRP A 111 -1.86 7.86 -8.68
CA TRP A 111 -1.10 6.83 -9.39
C TRP A 111 -1.31 6.91 -10.90
N GLU A 112 -2.56 7.06 -11.35
CA GLU A 112 -2.88 7.21 -12.78
C GLU A 112 -2.21 8.44 -13.40
N GLU A 113 -2.12 9.55 -12.66
CA GLU A 113 -1.46 10.78 -13.12
C GLU A 113 0.05 10.62 -13.29
N ARG A 114 0.70 9.74 -12.51
CA ARG A 114 2.16 9.52 -12.57
C ARG A 114 2.60 8.49 -13.59
N VAL A 115 1.67 7.70 -14.09
CA VAL A 115 1.98 6.60 -15.01
C VAL A 115 1.46 6.94 -16.39
N SER A 116 2.36 7.38 -17.28
CA SER A 116 2.00 7.83 -18.63
C SER A 116 1.81 6.70 -19.63
N GLN A 117 2.61 5.63 -19.54
CA GLN A 117 2.54 4.48 -20.41
C GLN A 117 2.47 3.18 -19.62
N VAL A 118 1.46 2.34 -19.88
CA VAL A 118 1.23 1.10 -19.14
C VAL A 118 0.99 -0.07 -20.08
N VAL A 119 1.63 -1.20 -19.77
CA VAL A 119 1.26 -2.52 -20.27
C VAL A 119 0.70 -3.34 -19.12
N PHE A 120 -0.53 -3.78 -19.26
CA PHE A 120 -1.15 -4.70 -18.30
C PHE A 120 -0.90 -6.14 -18.76
N VAL A 121 -0.35 -6.96 -17.84
CA VAL A 121 -0.12 -8.39 -18.07
C VAL A 121 -1.04 -9.18 -17.14
N SER A 122 -1.86 -10.07 -17.70
CA SER A 122 -2.79 -10.87 -16.92
C SER A 122 -3.31 -12.05 -17.72
N ALA A 123 -3.49 -13.20 -17.07
CA ALA A 123 -4.22 -14.31 -17.65
C ALA A 123 -5.74 -14.05 -17.74
N THR A 124 -6.26 -13.18 -16.86
CA THR A 124 -7.68 -12.84 -16.73
C THR A 124 -7.85 -11.34 -16.54
N PRO A 125 -7.62 -10.51 -17.60
CA PRO A 125 -7.71 -9.06 -17.48
C PRO A 125 -9.08 -8.61 -16.99
N GLY A 126 -9.09 -7.63 -16.07
CA GLY A 126 -10.30 -7.09 -15.49
C GLY A 126 -10.94 -5.97 -16.34
N PRO A 127 -12.13 -5.49 -15.94
CA PRO A 127 -12.82 -4.43 -16.67
C PRO A 127 -12.04 -3.11 -16.78
N TYR A 128 -11.20 -2.80 -15.80
CA TYR A 128 -10.39 -1.59 -15.80
C TYR A 128 -9.35 -1.63 -16.92
N GLU A 129 -8.57 -2.73 -17.01
CA GLU A 129 -7.52 -2.91 -18.00
C GLU A 129 -8.11 -2.90 -19.42
N LEU A 130 -9.21 -3.62 -19.62
CA LEU A 130 -9.90 -3.67 -20.91
C LEU A 130 -10.41 -2.29 -21.33
N SER A 131 -10.96 -1.51 -20.38
CA SER A 131 -11.43 -0.15 -20.63
C SER A 131 -10.27 0.79 -20.98
N LYS A 132 -9.16 0.71 -20.26
CA LYS A 132 -7.97 1.56 -20.52
C LYS A 132 -7.26 1.21 -21.82
N ALA A 133 -7.23 -0.05 -22.18
CA ALA A 133 -6.68 -0.53 -23.44
C ALA A 133 -7.60 -0.30 -24.67
N GLY A 134 -8.79 0.29 -24.48
CA GLY A 134 -9.77 0.47 -25.54
C GLY A 134 -10.23 -0.85 -26.20
N GLY A 135 -10.19 -1.95 -25.43
CA GLY A 135 -10.52 -3.28 -25.89
C GLY A 135 -9.41 -3.99 -26.70
N VAL A 136 -8.24 -3.35 -26.85
CA VAL A 136 -7.09 -3.97 -27.54
C VAL A 136 -6.42 -4.96 -26.59
N VAL A 137 -6.39 -6.24 -27.00
CA VAL A 137 -5.76 -7.32 -26.23
C VAL A 137 -4.82 -8.09 -27.16
N VAL A 138 -3.61 -8.36 -26.69
CA VAL A 138 -2.66 -9.25 -27.34
C VAL A 138 -2.64 -10.56 -26.58
N GLU A 139 -3.10 -11.63 -27.20
CA GLU A 139 -3.13 -12.95 -26.59
C GLU A 139 -1.82 -13.69 -26.84
N GLN A 140 -1.24 -14.25 -25.77
CA GLN A 140 -0.11 -15.15 -25.84
C GLN A 140 -0.51 -16.51 -25.28
N VAL A 141 -0.97 -17.40 -26.14
CA VAL A 141 -1.53 -18.70 -25.76
C VAL A 141 -0.47 -19.81 -25.77
N ILE A 142 0.67 -19.60 -26.42
CA ILE A 142 1.72 -20.60 -26.58
C ILE A 142 2.66 -20.58 -25.38
N ARG A 143 2.81 -21.74 -24.74
CA ARG A 143 3.83 -21.99 -23.70
C ARG A 143 5.01 -22.75 -24.34
N PRO A 144 6.09 -22.09 -24.78
CA PRO A 144 7.18 -22.72 -25.55
C PRO A 144 8.07 -23.64 -24.72
N THR A 145 7.88 -23.69 -23.39
CA THR A 145 8.75 -24.46 -22.47
C THR A 145 8.57 -25.97 -22.56
N GLY A 146 7.51 -26.48 -23.17
CA GLY A 146 7.20 -27.92 -23.23
C GLY A 146 6.87 -28.55 -21.85
N LEU A 147 6.82 -27.76 -20.79
CA LEU A 147 6.44 -28.23 -19.47
C LEU A 147 4.93 -28.43 -19.39
N MET A 148 4.51 -29.66 -19.07
CA MET A 148 3.12 -29.95 -18.77
C MET A 148 2.73 -29.36 -17.40
N ASP A 149 1.48 -28.90 -17.30
CA ASP A 149 0.95 -28.50 -15.98
C ASP A 149 0.89 -29.69 -15.05
N PRO A 150 1.17 -29.49 -13.74
CA PRO A 150 1.07 -30.57 -12.77
C PRO A 150 -0.37 -31.09 -12.68
N PRO A 151 -0.58 -32.39 -12.43
CA PRO A 151 -1.91 -32.92 -12.21
C PRO A 151 -2.56 -32.26 -10.98
N ILE A 152 -3.80 -31.81 -11.13
CA ILE A 152 -4.55 -31.16 -10.05
C ILE A 152 -5.51 -32.20 -9.42
N ASP A 153 -5.36 -32.45 -8.12
CA ASP A 153 -6.27 -33.26 -7.32
C ASP A 153 -7.16 -32.32 -6.48
N VAL A 154 -8.43 -32.21 -6.84
CA VAL A 154 -9.39 -31.35 -6.14
C VAL A 154 -10.05 -32.15 -5.02
N ARG A 155 -9.77 -31.82 -3.76
CA ARG A 155 -10.32 -32.45 -2.57
C ARG A 155 -11.27 -31.51 -1.83
N PRO A 156 -12.43 -32.00 -1.32
CA PRO A 156 -13.35 -31.18 -0.56
C PRO A 156 -12.76 -30.77 0.80
N VAL A 157 -12.79 -29.48 1.12
CA VAL A 157 -12.21 -28.89 2.35
C VAL A 157 -12.87 -29.46 3.63
N ARG A 158 -14.12 -29.96 3.55
CA ARG A 158 -14.88 -30.47 4.71
C ARG A 158 -14.37 -31.80 5.30
N ASN A 159 -13.42 -32.49 4.65
CA ASN A 159 -12.86 -33.78 5.10
C ASN A 159 -11.40 -33.66 5.56
N LEU A 160 -10.92 -32.51 5.99
CA LEU A 160 -9.56 -32.32 6.51
C LEU A 160 -9.24 -33.21 7.72
N ASP A 161 -10.24 -33.55 8.53
CA ASP A 161 -10.06 -34.43 9.69
C ASP A 161 -9.86 -35.91 9.32
N ALA A 162 -10.36 -36.34 8.17
CA ALA A 162 -10.15 -37.70 7.66
C ALA A 162 -8.73 -37.91 7.09
N LEU A 163 -8.02 -36.87 6.72
CA LEU A 163 -6.65 -36.93 6.18
C LEU A 163 -5.59 -37.04 7.28
N ARG A 164 -5.89 -36.54 8.50
CA ARG A 164 -4.98 -36.61 9.65
C ARG A 164 -4.90 -38.04 10.28
N GLY A 165 -5.81 -38.90 9.94
CA GLY A 165 -5.84 -40.29 10.46
C GLY A 165 -5.12 -41.33 9.60
N GLN A 166 -4.50 -40.97 8.49
CA GLN A 166 -3.82 -41.91 7.58
C GLN A 166 -2.28 -41.80 7.58
N GLU A 167 -1.72 -40.94 8.41
CA GLU A 167 -0.27 -40.84 8.64
C GLU A 167 0.11 -41.40 10.01
N LEU A 168 -0.06 -42.75 10.19
CA LEU A 168 0.59 -43.53 11.25
C LEU A 168 0.93 -44.93 10.68
#